data_dae8f4f68e34748a8e85c2fc80c36f81
#
_entry.id   dae8f4f68e34748a8e85c2fc80c36f81
#
_cell.length_a   1.000
_cell.length_b   1.000
_cell.length_c   1.000
_cell.angle_alpha   90.00
_cell.angle_beta   90.00
_cell.angle_gamma   90.00
#
_symmetry.space_group_name_H-M   'P 1'
#
loop_
_entity.id
_entity.type
_entity.pdbx_description
1 polymer ?
#
loop_
_entity_poly.entity_id
_entity_poly.type
_entity_poly.pdbx_seq_one_letter_code
_entity_poly.pdbx_strand_id
1 'polypeptide(L)'
;MGDHHAAILSERMSIRTDIESDNAPLTEIVSSLVQSGLHIHTLRDITRGGLATVLKELAETSGRTFEIEQEKIPVTAKVQDFCSLLGLDPLYMGNEGKLVCILPAEEAEEALRLIRSCRYGAGAVKVGEVTGDEPGILVMKTEIGGKRLLDVLQGEGLPRIC
;
A
#
# COMPACT_ATOMS: atom_id res chain seq x y z
N MET A 1 -4.65 3.58 -3.68
CA MET A 1 -3.34 4.05 -3.17
C MET A 1 -3.16 5.51 -3.50
N GLY A 2 -2.49 6.28 -2.60
CA GLY A 2 -2.10 7.66 -2.83
C GLY A 2 -3.17 8.72 -2.61
N ASP A 3 -4.34 8.35 -2.13
CA ASP A 3 -5.50 9.25 -2.01
C ASP A 3 -5.21 10.45 -1.08
N HIS A 4 -4.66 10.20 0.11
CA HIS A 4 -4.34 11.30 1.05
C HIS A 4 -3.32 12.28 0.45
N HIS A 5 -2.21 11.76 -0.06
CA HIS A 5 -1.15 12.59 -0.62
C HIS A 5 -1.64 13.39 -1.83
N ALA A 6 -2.42 12.75 -2.74
CA ALA A 6 -3.00 13.43 -3.89
C ALA A 6 -3.97 14.55 -3.47
N ALA A 7 -4.81 14.31 -2.47
CA ALA A 7 -5.72 15.34 -1.93
C ALA A 7 -4.95 16.55 -1.40
N ILE A 8 -3.94 16.34 -0.54
CA ILE A 8 -3.13 17.43 0.03
C ILE A 8 -2.30 18.15 -1.04
N LEU A 9 -1.71 17.41 -1.97
CA LEU A 9 -0.88 17.99 -3.02
C LEU A 9 -1.70 18.82 -4.01
N SER A 10 -2.90 18.34 -4.37
CA SER A 10 -3.81 19.10 -5.24
C SER A 10 -4.23 20.43 -4.61
N GLU A 11 -4.52 20.44 -3.30
CA GLU A 11 -4.83 21.66 -2.55
C GLU A 11 -3.65 22.65 -2.57
N ARG A 12 -2.44 22.17 -2.25
CA ARG A 12 -1.22 23.00 -2.23
C ARG A 12 -0.87 23.60 -3.61
N MET A 13 -1.13 22.84 -4.67
CA MET A 13 -0.88 23.28 -6.06
C MET A 13 -2.05 24.05 -6.66
N SER A 14 -3.14 24.25 -5.92
CA SER A 14 -4.38 24.86 -6.41
C SER A 14 -4.97 24.15 -7.64
N ILE A 15 -4.78 22.84 -7.73
CA ILE A 15 -5.37 21.99 -8.75
C ILE A 15 -6.77 21.59 -8.28
N ARG A 16 -7.80 21.91 -9.08
CA ARG A 16 -9.17 21.49 -8.76
C ARG A 16 -9.34 20.00 -9.02
N THR A 17 -9.71 19.28 -7.97
CA THR A 17 -10.01 17.83 -8.03
C THR A 17 -11.07 17.50 -6.97
N ASP A 18 -11.71 16.35 -7.13
CA ASP A 18 -12.62 15.74 -6.17
C ASP A 18 -11.99 14.51 -5.47
N ILE A 19 -10.65 14.46 -5.43
CA ILE A 19 -9.93 13.44 -4.66
C ILE A 19 -10.07 13.78 -3.17
N GLU A 20 -10.63 12.85 -2.43
CA GLU A 20 -10.76 12.93 -0.98
C GLU A 20 -9.64 12.15 -0.29
N SER A 21 -9.23 12.63 0.89
CA SER A 21 -8.29 11.91 1.74
C SER A 21 -8.90 10.58 2.20
N ASP A 22 -8.08 9.53 2.22
CA ASP A 22 -8.43 8.23 2.77
C ASP A 22 -8.29 8.13 4.30
N ASN A 23 -8.11 9.25 4.99
CA ASN A 23 -7.93 9.28 6.44
C ASN A 23 -9.07 8.54 7.16
N ALA A 24 -8.71 7.47 7.88
CA ALA A 24 -9.67 6.62 8.57
C ALA A 24 -9.04 5.93 9.79
N PRO A 25 -9.79 5.79 10.91
CA PRO A 25 -9.31 5.02 12.06
C PRO A 25 -9.33 3.52 11.73
N LEU A 26 -8.19 2.86 11.83
CA LEU A 26 -8.02 1.44 11.54
C LEU A 26 -8.10 0.55 12.81
N THR A 27 -8.47 1.12 13.95
CA THR A 27 -8.49 0.42 15.25
C THR A 27 -9.36 -0.83 15.24
N GLU A 28 -10.54 -0.78 14.59
CA GLU A 28 -11.43 -1.93 14.49
C GLU A 28 -10.78 -3.08 13.70
N ILE A 29 -10.16 -2.78 12.56
CA ILE A 29 -9.46 -3.76 11.72
C ILE A 29 -8.31 -4.40 12.51
N VAL A 30 -7.46 -3.57 13.13
CA VAL A 30 -6.31 -4.05 13.92
C VAL A 30 -6.78 -4.91 15.09
N SER A 31 -7.78 -4.47 15.84
CA SER A 31 -8.32 -5.22 16.98
C SER A 31 -8.92 -6.55 16.54
N SER A 32 -9.67 -6.58 15.45
CA SER A 32 -10.26 -7.79 14.89
C SER A 32 -9.21 -8.80 14.45
N LEU A 33 -8.16 -8.33 13.78
CA LEU A 33 -7.04 -9.18 13.36
C LEU A 33 -6.28 -9.75 14.56
N VAL A 34 -5.93 -8.93 15.54
CA VAL A 34 -5.18 -9.38 16.74
C VAL A 34 -5.98 -10.37 17.58
N GLN A 35 -7.30 -10.23 17.64
CA GLN A 35 -8.19 -11.11 18.40
C GLN A 35 -8.63 -12.36 17.65
N SER A 36 -8.37 -12.46 16.36
CA SER A 36 -8.83 -13.55 15.50
C SER A 36 -8.15 -14.90 15.76
N GLY A 37 -6.96 -14.90 16.35
CA GLY A 37 -6.11 -16.09 16.46
C GLY A 37 -5.29 -16.41 15.21
N LEU A 38 -5.35 -15.57 14.17
CA LEU A 38 -4.50 -15.70 12.99
C LEU A 38 -3.02 -15.40 13.31
N HIS A 39 -2.12 -16.06 12.60
CA HIS A 39 -0.67 -15.93 12.79
C HIS A 39 -0.12 -14.70 12.06
N ILE A 40 -0.39 -13.52 12.56
CA ILE A 40 0.03 -12.26 11.93
C ILE A 40 1.53 -12.07 12.14
N HIS A 41 2.29 -12.01 11.05
CA HIS A 41 3.71 -11.71 11.07
C HIS A 41 3.97 -10.21 11.18
N THR A 42 3.20 -9.39 10.47
CA THR A 42 3.40 -7.93 10.44
C THR A 42 2.09 -7.20 10.17
N LEU A 43 1.89 -6.11 10.90
CA LEU A 43 0.93 -5.04 10.59
C LEU A 43 1.71 -3.74 10.47
N ARG A 44 1.59 -3.04 9.36
CA ARG A 44 2.28 -1.78 9.11
C ARG A 44 1.36 -0.81 8.36
N ASP A 45 1.25 0.41 8.85
CA ASP A 45 0.59 1.51 8.15
C ASP A 45 1.33 1.90 6.86
N ILE A 46 0.59 2.33 5.85
CA ILE A 46 1.13 2.72 4.54
C ILE A 46 1.14 4.25 4.46
N THR A 47 1.82 4.92 5.35
CA THR A 47 1.88 6.38 5.43
C THR A 47 2.98 6.93 4.52
N ARG A 48 4.05 7.42 5.09
CA ARG A 48 5.14 8.08 4.37
C ARG A 48 5.87 7.14 3.43
N GLY A 49 6.10 7.58 2.19
CA GLY A 49 6.76 6.77 1.15
C GLY A 49 5.86 5.73 0.47
N GLY A 50 4.59 5.62 0.89
CA GLY A 50 3.59 4.76 0.25
C GLY A 50 3.86 3.26 0.38
N LEU A 51 3.14 2.48 -0.40
CA LEU A 51 3.22 1.02 -0.38
C LEU A 51 4.61 0.50 -0.77
N ALA A 52 5.23 1.09 -1.79
CA ALA A 52 6.53 0.64 -2.29
C ALA A 52 7.62 0.76 -1.23
N THR A 53 7.72 1.90 -0.54
CA THR A 53 8.71 2.10 0.53
C THR A 53 8.47 1.14 1.69
N VAL A 54 7.23 1.02 2.16
CA VAL A 54 6.88 0.13 3.28
C VAL A 54 7.22 -1.32 2.96
N LEU A 55 6.85 -1.82 1.79
CA LEU A 55 7.15 -3.21 1.40
C LEU A 55 8.64 -3.44 1.18
N LYS A 56 9.36 -2.46 0.65
CA LYS A 56 10.82 -2.55 0.48
C LYS A 56 11.54 -2.61 1.83
N GLU A 57 11.17 -1.76 2.79
CA GLU A 57 11.70 -1.80 4.16
C GLU A 57 11.43 -3.16 4.83
N LEU A 58 10.24 -3.72 4.65
CA LEU A 58 9.88 -5.04 5.18
C LEU A 58 10.67 -6.16 4.50
N ALA A 59 10.90 -6.08 3.18
CA ALA A 59 11.72 -7.05 2.46
C ALA A 59 13.17 -7.04 2.98
N GLU A 60 13.76 -5.87 3.16
CA GLU A 60 15.13 -5.71 3.69
C GLU A 60 15.23 -6.23 5.13
N THR A 61 14.30 -5.83 6.00
CA THR A 61 14.32 -6.20 7.41
C THR A 61 14.11 -7.71 7.63
N SER A 62 13.24 -8.32 6.82
CA SER A 62 12.95 -9.76 6.91
C SER A 62 13.99 -10.64 6.18
N GLY A 63 14.82 -10.05 5.33
CA GLY A 63 15.74 -10.81 4.46
C GLY A 63 15.00 -11.65 3.42
N ARG A 64 13.82 -11.22 2.97
CA ARG A 64 12.96 -11.99 2.05
C ARG A 64 12.70 -11.23 0.76
N THR A 65 12.28 -11.97 -0.27
CA THR A 65 11.77 -11.42 -1.53
C THR A 65 10.27 -11.24 -1.44
N PHE A 66 9.81 -10.04 -1.80
CA PHE A 66 8.39 -9.71 -1.90
C PHE A 66 8.02 -9.54 -3.37
N GLU A 67 6.96 -10.18 -3.80
CA GLU A 67 6.42 -10.05 -5.14
C GLU A 67 4.98 -9.55 -5.09
N ILE A 68 4.71 -8.41 -5.73
CA ILE A 68 3.37 -7.80 -5.80
C ILE A 68 2.88 -7.75 -7.24
N GLU A 69 1.57 -7.67 -7.42
CA GLU A 69 0.93 -7.63 -8.73
C GLU A 69 0.25 -6.28 -8.93
N GLN A 70 0.70 -5.53 -9.94
CA GLN A 70 0.22 -4.17 -10.22
C GLN A 70 -1.30 -4.10 -10.34
N GLU A 71 -1.91 -5.01 -11.07
CA GLU A 71 -3.35 -5.06 -11.31
C GLU A 71 -4.20 -5.31 -10.03
N LYS A 72 -3.58 -5.87 -8.99
CA LYS A 72 -4.24 -6.13 -7.71
C LYS A 72 -4.16 -4.95 -6.74
N ILE A 73 -3.36 -3.95 -7.05
CA ILE A 73 -3.17 -2.79 -6.18
C ILE A 73 -4.26 -1.75 -6.48
N PRO A 74 -5.17 -1.46 -5.53
CA PRO A 74 -6.26 -0.54 -5.80
C PRO A 74 -5.75 0.90 -5.88
N VAL A 75 -5.81 1.49 -7.07
CA VAL A 75 -5.60 2.91 -7.32
C VAL A 75 -6.86 3.44 -7.98
N THR A 76 -7.44 4.51 -7.44
CA THR A 76 -8.63 5.12 -8.06
C THR A 76 -8.25 5.81 -9.36
N ALA A 77 -9.15 5.84 -10.35
CA ALA A 77 -8.89 6.51 -11.63
C ALA A 77 -8.48 7.98 -11.43
N LYS A 78 -9.11 8.68 -10.51
CA LYS A 78 -8.79 10.07 -10.17
C LYS A 78 -7.34 10.26 -9.69
N VAL A 79 -6.85 9.37 -8.82
CA VAL A 79 -5.46 9.40 -8.35
C VAL A 79 -4.51 9.01 -9.49
N GLN A 80 -4.88 8.03 -10.31
CA GLN A 80 -4.06 7.64 -11.47
C GLN A 80 -3.91 8.80 -12.46
N ASP A 81 -4.99 9.51 -12.78
CA ASP A 81 -4.98 10.66 -13.68
C ASP A 81 -4.15 11.81 -13.09
N PHE A 82 -4.34 12.11 -11.81
CA PHE A 82 -3.56 13.12 -11.09
C PHE A 82 -2.06 12.81 -11.10
N CYS A 83 -1.70 11.58 -10.79
CA CYS A 83 -0.30 11.12 -10.81
C CYS A 83 0.30 11.20 -12.23
N SER A 84 -0.46 10.79 -13.23
CA SER A 84 -0.02 10.84 -14.63
C SER A 84 0.25 12.26 -15.11
N LEU A 85 -0.58 13.22 -14.69
CA LEU A 85 -0.41 14.63 -15.00
C LEU A 85 0.89 15.21 -14.43
N LEU A 86 1.29 14.75 -13.22
CA LEU A 86 2.44 15.28 -12.49
C LEU A 86 3.69 14.42 -12.61
N GLY A 87 3.64 13.29 -13.31
CA GLY A 87 4.75 12.34 -13.39
C GLY A 87 5.03 11.62 -12.08
N LEU A 88 4.02 11.45 -11.23
CA LEU A 88 4.12 10.78 -9.94
C LEU A 88 3.73 9.30 -10.04
N ASP A 89 4.26 8.48 -9.14
CA ASP A 89 3.89 7.07 -9.00
C ASP A 89 3.04 6.90 -7.73
N PRO A 90 1.76 6.47 -7.84
CA PRO A 90 0.86 6.31 -6.70
C PRO A 90 1.37 5.31 -5.65
N LEU A 91 2.28 4.40 -6.01
CA LEU A 91 2.88 3.44 -5.08
C LEU A 91 3.77 4.10 -4.02
N TYR A 92 4.30 5.28 -4.31
CA TYR A 92 5.14 6.05 -3.39
C TYR A 92 4.39 7.16 -2.66
N MET A 93 3.11 7.33 -2.94
CA MET A 93 2.29 8.35 -2.32
C MET A 93 1.72 7.87 -0.99
N GLY A 94 1.75 8.74 0.03
CA GLY A 94 1.26 8.44 1.37
C GLY A 94 -0.25 8.26 1.45
N ASN A 95 -0.67 7.48 2.43
CA ASN A 95 -2.06 7.19 2.78
C ASN A 95 -2.23 7.38 4.29
N GLU A 96 -3.45 7.65 4.76
CA GLU A 96 -3.73 7.82 6.19
C GLU A 96 -4.83 6.86 6.70
N GLY A 97 -5.37 6.03 5.81
CA GLY A 97 -6.38 5.02 6.12
C GLY A 97 -6.08 3.64 5.55
N LYS A 98 -4.78 3.31 5.39
CA LYS A 98 -4.38 2.00 4.83
C LYS A 98 -3.26 1.35 5.63
N LEU A 99 -3.31 0.03 5.71
CA LEU A 99 -2.25 -0.78 6.29
C LEU A 99 -1.95 -1.99 5.40
N VAL A 100 -0.76 -2.54 5.54
CA VAL A 100 -0.38 -3.86 5.03
C VAL A 100 -0.39 -4.86 6.19
N CYS A 101 -0.91 -6.06 5.90
CA CYS A 101 -0.88 -7.20 6.80
C CYS A 101 -0.14 -8.35 6.10
N ILE A 102 0.81 -8.95 6.79
CA ILE A 102 1.56 -10.13 6.33
C ILE A 102 1.26 -11.29 7.27
N LEU A 103 0.83 -12.40 6.70
CA LEU A 103 0.42 -13.60 7.41
C LEU A 103 0.61 -14.83 6.51
N PRO A 104 0.51 -16.08 7.05
CA PRO A 104 0.58 -17.30 6.26
C PRO A 104 -0.43 -17.32 5.11
N ALA A 105 -0.01 -17.85 3.96
CA ALA A 105 -0.84 -17.85 2.75
C ALA A 105 -2.18 -18.56 2.93
N GLU A 106 -2.21 -19.63 3.71
CA GLU A 106 -3.40 -20.42 4.05
C GLU A 106 -4.43 -19.64 4.88
N GLU A 107 -4.01 -18.61 5.58
CA GLU A 107 -4.88 -17.77 6.40
C GLU A 107 -5.38 -16.49 5.67
N ALA A 108 -4.89 -16.23 4.45
CA ALA A 108 -5.14 -14.99 3.73
C ALA A 108 -6.63 -14.73 3.45
N GLU A 109 -7.38 -15.76 3.05
CA GLU A 109 -8.81 -15.62 2.75
C GLU A 109 -9.64 -15.35 4.02
N GLU A 110 -9.29 -15.98 5.14
CA GLU A 110 -9.93 -15.73 6.43
C GLU A 110 -9.65 -14.29 6.90
N ALA A 111 -8.41 -13.84 6.81
CA ALA A 111 -8.03 -12.47 7.14
C ALA A 111 -8.77 -11.45 6.26
N LEU A 112 -8.88 -11.68 4.95
CA LEU A 112 -9.62 -10.81 4.04
C LEU A 112 -11.11 -10.75 4.40
N ARG A 113 -11.73 -11.90 4.72
CA ARG A 113 -13.12 -11.97 5.13
C ARG A 113 -13.35 -11.16 6.41
N LEU A 114 -12.47 -11.31 7.38
CA LEU A 114 -12.52 -10.59 8.64
C LEU A 114 -12.35 -9.08 8.43
N ILE A 115 -11.34 -8.65 7.70
CA ILE A 115 -11.08 -7.24 7.42
C ILE A 115 -12.27 -6.62 6.68
N ARG A 116 -12.80 -7.28 5.66
CA ARG A 116 -13.94 -6.78 4.86
C ARG A 116 -15.24 -6.63 5.66
N SER A 117 -15.37 -7.31 6.79
CA SER A 117 -16.50 -7.13 7.70
C SER A 117 -16.38 -5.90 8.60
N CYS A 118 -15.19 -5.34 8.74
CA CYS A 118 -14.94 -4.15 9.53
C CYS A 118 -15.29 -2.87 8.75
N ARG A 119 -15.64 -1.82 9.49
CA ARG A 119 -15.76 -0.48 8.93
C ARG A 119 -14.43 -0.09 8.28
N TYR A 120 -14.45 0.47 7.10
CA TYR A 120 -13.29 0.83 6.26
C TYR A 120 -12.50 -0.36 5.66
N GLY A 121 -12.91 -1.61 5.90
CA GLY A 121 -12.21 -2.80 5.41
C GLY A 121 -12.70 -3.34 4.06
N ALA A 122 -13.83 -2.86 3.54
CA ALA A 122 -14.48 -3.43 2.34
C ALA A 122 -13.58 -3.52 1.10
N GLY A 123 -12.61 -2.60 0.96
CA GLY A 123 -11.65 -2.54 -0.14
C GLY A 123 -10.38 -3.38 0.06
N ALA A 124 -10.31 -4.22 1.08
CA ALA A 124 -9.13 -5.03 1.34
C ALA A 124 -8.91 -6.08 0.24
N VAL A 125 -7.66 -6.19 -0.22
CA VAL A 125 -7.25 -7.11 -1.28
C VAL A 125 -5.90 -7.75 -0.97
N LYS A 126 -5.66 -8.94 -1.53
CA LYS A 126 -4.34 -9.56 -1.56
C LYS A 126 -3.56 -8.94 -2.72
N VAL A 127 -2.46 -8.26 -2.42
CA VAL A 127 -1.64 -7.56 -3.43
C VAL A 127 -0.43 -8.35 -3.89
N GLY A 128 -0.03 -9.40 -3.16
CA GLY A 128 1.16 -10.18 -3.50
C GLY A 128 1.50 -11.23 -2.45
N GLU A 129 2.73 -11.72 -2.54
CA GLU A 129 3.25 -12.80 -1.70
C GLU A 129 4.73 -12.58 -1.35
N VAL A 130 5.17 -13.21 -0.26
CA VAL A 130 6.58 -13.38 0.05
C VAL A 130 7.04 -14.68 -0.60
N THR A 131 7.95 -14.61 -1.59
CA THR A 131 8.20 -15.70 -2.53
C THR A 131 9.59 -16.32 -2.45
N GLY A 132 10.55 -15.68 -1.81
CA GLY A 132 11.92 -16.16 -1.88
C GLY A 132 12.83 -15.66 -0.76
N ASP A 133 14.07 -16.10 -0.83
CA ASP A 133 15.12 -15.89 0.16
C ASP A 133 16.21 -14.90 -0.32
N GLU A 134 15.99 -14.21 -1.44
CA GLU A 134 16.87 -13.13 -1.86
C GLU A 134 16.59 -11.89 -1.00
N PRO A 135 17.55 -11.46 -0.20
CA PRO A 135 17.31 -10.45 0.82
C PRO A 135 17.02 -9.07 0.22
N GLY A 136 15.97 -8.45 0.70
CA GLY A 136 15.66 -7.07 0.38
C GLY A 136 15.14 -6.82 -1.03
N ILE A 137 14.64 -7.83 -1.74
CA ILE A 137 14.09 -7.69 -3.08
C ILE A 137 12.58 -7.41 -3.01
N LEU A 138 12.16 -6.33 -3.66
CA LEU A 138 10.75 -6.04 -3.94
C LEU A 138 10.53 -5.99 -5.45
N VAL A 139 9.73 -6.92 -5.96
CA VAL A 139 9.40 -7.04 -7.38
C VAL A 139 7.92 -6.77 -7.58
N MET A 140 7.59 -5.99 -8.58
CA MET A 140 6.21 -5.82 -9.06
C MET A 140 6.06 -6.48 -10.43
N LYS A 141 5.11 -7.39 -10.56
CA LYS A 141 4.60 -7.86 -11.87
C LYS A 141 3.73 -6.77 -12.47
N THR A 142 4.07 -6.33 -13.66
CA THR A 142 3.31 -5.29 -14.38
C THR A 142 2.14 -5.89 -15.14
N GLU A 143 1.11 -5.08 -15.40
CA GLU A 143 -0.08 -5.46 -16.20
C GLU A 143 0.26 -5.98 -17.59
N ILE A 144 1.39 -5.54 -18.18
CA ILE A 144 1.88 -5.97 -19.48
C ILE A 144 2.78 -7.21 -19.43
N GLY A 145 2.85 -7.90 -18.28
CA GLY A 145 3.61 -9.14 -18.12
C GLY A 145 5.10 -8.97 -17.83
N GLY A 146 5.59 -7.73 -17.64
CA GLY A 146 6.97 -7.45 -17.22
C GLY A 146 7.17 -7.53 -15.71
N LYS A 147 8.43 -7.39 -15.27
CA LYS A 147 8.79 -7.23 -13.86
C LYS A 147 9.53 -5.91 -13.65
N ARG A 148 9.16 -5.19 -12.59
CA ARG A 148 9.81 -3.96 -12.16
C ARG A 148 10.35 -4.16 -10.75
N LEU A 149 11.63 -3.90 -10.54
CA LEU A 149 12.20 -3.77 -9.21
C LEU A 149 11.75 -2.44 -8.60
N LEU A 150 11.27 -2.49 -7.38
CA LEU A 150 10.91 -1.30 -6.60
C LEU A 150 11.92 -1.11 -5.48
N ASP A 151 12.28 0.14 -5.24
CA ASP A 151 13.20 0.54 -4.18
C ASP A 151 12.62 1.72 -3.40
N VAL A 152 13.21 2.10 -2.29
CA VAL A 152 12.84 3.34 -1.61
C VAL A 152 13.13 4.53 -2.51
N LEU A 153 12.24 5.54 -2.49
CA LEU A 153 12.50 6.78 -3.21
C LEU A 153 13.80 7.43 -2.70
N GLN A 154 14.76 7.59 -3.59
CA GLN A 154 15.97 8.34 -3.32
C GLN A 154 15.75 9.82 -3.68
N GLY A 155 15.93 10.72 -2.71
CA GLY A 155 15.79 12.16 -2.89
C GLY A 155 14.43 12.72 -2.47
N GLU A 156 14.26 14.03 -2.64
CA GLU A 156 13.02 14.75 -2.32
C GLU A 156 12.00 14.67 -3.47
N GLY A 157 11.67 13.45 -3.90
CA GLY A 157 10.76 13.24 -5.03
C GLY A 157 9.32 13.74 -4.81
N LEU A 158 8.93 13.94 -3.55
CA LEU A 158 7.59 14.42 -3.19
C LEU A 158 7.72 15.49 -2.09
N PRO A 159 6.94 16.57 -2.15
CA PRO A 159 6.87 17.55 -1.07
C PRO A 159 6.47 16.86 0.24
N ARG A 160 7.14 17.21 1.33
CA ARG A 160 6.72 16.72 2.66
C ARG A 160 5.33 17.27 2.96
N ILE A 161 4.40 16.38 3.31
CA ILE A 161 3.00 16.72 3.61
C ILE A 161 2.70 16.78 5.12
N CYS A 162 3.66 16.44 5.94
CA CYS A 162 3.63 16.58 7.40
C CYS A 162 4.96 17.09 7.92
#